data_413aa097ae866f733c0bbb4276118641
#
_entry.id   413aa097ae866f733c0bbb4276118641
#
_cell.length_a   1.000
_cell.length_b   1.000
_cell.length_c   1.000
_cell.angle_alpha   90.00
_cell.angle_beta   90.00
_cell.angle_gamma   90.00
#
_symmetry.space_group_name_H-M   'P 1'
#
loop_
_entity.id
_entity.type
_entity.pdbx_description
1 polymer ?
#
loop_
_entity_poly.entity_id
_entity_poly.type
_entity_poly.pdbx_seq_one_letter_code
_entity_poly.pdbx_strand_id
1 'polypeptide(L)'
;MLDYCVVKIPRLPFDKFITAKRTLTTQMKATGEVMSICHNFEGALMKAIRSLEQHVDSLMSYDFTQLTDEELLAELEIVDDRRIWKIAEAIRRGMPQSMLHDITKIDIWFIDKLAILVGMENALKTRKLTKELLLEAKRMEFPDYIIARLTGKTEEEIKALREEYQIKAAYKMVDTCAAEFAAATPYYYSVYGDEGTENEAVATPDKKKILVLGSGPIRIGQGIEFDFCSVHCTWAFAKEGYETIIINNNPETVSTDFDIADKLYFEPLTPEDVENVVNIEKPDGAVVQFGGQTAIKLTEALTKMGVKTVSYTHLTLPT
;
A
#
# COMPACT_ATOMS: atom_id res chain seq x y z
N MET A 1 -4.67 7.96 -23.26
CA MET A 1 -5.03 8.68 -22.01
C MET A 1 -4.59 7.81 -20.87
N LEU A 2 -3.79 8.32 -19.94
CA LEU A 2 -3.39 7.54 -18.75
C LEU A 2 -4.62 7.25 -17.91
N ASP A 3 -4.76 6.02 -17.43
CA ASP A 3 -5.89 5.52 -16.65
C ASP A 3 -5.51 5.16 -15.21
N TYR A 4 -4.34 5.61 -14.75
CA TYR A 4 -3.86 5.41 -13.40
C TYR A 4 -3.34 6.70 -12.76
N CYS A 5 -3.31 6.70 -11.43
CA CYS A 5 -2.76 7.76 -10.59
C CYS A 5 -1.61 7.21 -9.74
N VAL A 6 -0.54 7.97 -9.63
CA VAL A 6 0.62 7.64 -8.80
C VAL A 6 0.68 8.60 -7.62
N VAL A 7 0.81 8.05 -6.42
CA VAL A 7 1.05 8.81 -5.19
C VAL A 7 2.37 8.38 -4.58
N LYS A 8 3.23 9.36 -4.31
CA LYS A 8 4.47 9.17 -3.55
C LYS A 8 4.35 9.87 -2.19
N ILE A 9 4.72 9.19 -1.13
CA ILE A 9 4.78 9.77 0.22
C ILE A 9 6.18 9.54 0.79
N PRO A 10 6.85 10.62 1.29
CA PRO A 10 8.14 10.48 1.94
C PRO A 10 7.99 9.77 3.29
N ARG A 11 8.91 8.85 3.57
CA ARG A 11 9.03 8.24 4.90
C ARG A 11 9.85 9.12 5.81
N LEU A 12 9.20 9.71 6.80
CA LEU A 12 9.80 10.62 7.76
C LEU A 12 10.08 9.88 9.08
N PRO A 13 11.36 9.74 9.52
CA PRO A 13 11.76 8.84 10.60
C PRO A 13 11.54 9.44 12.01
N PHE A 14 10.46 10.17 12.23
CA PHE A 14 10.14 10.73 13.55
C PHE A 14 9.72 9.68 14.58
N ASP A 15 9.46 8.45 14.14
CA ASP A 15 9.33 7.27 15.01
C ASP A 15 10.66 6.87 15.67
N LYS A 16 11.79 7.20 15.06
CA LYS A 16 13.15 6.96 15.59
C LYS A 16 13.74 8.19 16.29
N PHE A 17 13.46 9.36 15.76
CA PHE A 17 13.96 10.65 16.29
C PHE A 17 12.84 11.42 17.03
N ILE A 18 12.42 10.88 18.16
CA ILE A 18 11.26 11.39 18.93
C ILE A 18 11.44 12.84 19.43
N THR A 19 12.68 13.29 19.61
CA THR A 19 13.01 14.66 20.04
C THR A 19 13.18 15.64 18.87
N ALA A 20 13.15 15.15 17.63
CA ALA A 20 13.32 16.00 16.46
C ALA A 20 12.07 16.86 16.22
N LYS A 21 12.27 18.09 15.78
CA LYS A 21 11.15 18.96 15.36
C LYS A 21 10.47 18.37 14.12
N ARG A 22 9.17 18.12 14.23
CA ARG A 22 8.35 17.55 13.15
C ARG A 22 8.03 18.53 12.04
N THR A 23 8.19 19.84 12.27
CA THR A 23 7.93 20.87 11.26
C THR A 23 8.78 20.64 10.02
N LEU A 24 8.13 20.57 8.88
CA LEU A 24 8.77 20.42 7.57
C LEU A 24 9.13 21.78 6.99
N THR A 25 10.33 21.87 6.44
CA THR A 25 10.89 23.06 5.80
C THR A 25 11.58 22.64 4.51
N THR A 26 12.44 23.47 3.97
CA THR A 26 13.30 23.14 2.81
C THR A 26 14.42 22.14 3.15
N GLN A 27 14.67 21.89 4.44
CA GLN A 27 15.63 20.87 4.87
C GLN A 27 15.05 19.47 4.71
N MET A 28 15.77 18.60 4.04
CA MET A 28 15.39 17.18 3.88
C MET A 28 15.36 16.47 5.22
N LYS A 29 14.25 15.78 5.52
CA LYS A 29 14.06 14.99 6.74
C LYS A 29 13.63 13.54 6.41
N ALA A 30 13.32 13.24 5.15
CA ALA A 30 12.94 11.91 4.74
C ALA A 30 14.16 10.98 4.65
N THR A 31 13.94 9.68 4.92
CA THR A 31 14.95 8.63 4.74
C THR A 31 14.69 7.78 3.49
N GLY A 32 13.50 7.85 2.96
CA GLY A 32 13.06 7.12 1.78
C GLY A 32 11.65 7.57 1.42
N GLU A 33 11.08 6.91 0.43
CA GLU A 33 9.71 7.16 0.00
C GLU A 33 9.01 5.86 -0.39
N VAL A 34 7.69 5.92 -0.45
CA VAL A 34 6.84 4.88 -1.01
C VAL A 34 6.16 5.41 -2.25
N MET A 35 5.93 4.53 -3.21
CA MET A 35 5.11 4.78 -4.38
C MET A 35 3.94 3.81 -4.42
N SER A 36 2.78 4.30 -4.77
CA SER A 36 1.59 3.50 -4.98
C SER A 36 0.87 3.91 -6.24
N ILE A 37 0.22 2.96 -6.86
CA ILE A 37 -0.48 3.13 -8.14
C ILE A 37 -1.90 2.58 -7.99
N CYS A 38 -2.88 3.33 -8.47
CA CYS A 38 -4.28 2.92 -8.52
C CYS A 38 -5.01 3.67 -9.65
N HIS A 39 -6.21 3.23 -10.02
CA HIS A 39 -7.06 3.94 -11.00
C HIS A 39 -7.51 5.33 -10.53
N ASN A 40 -7.59 5.56 -9.23
CA ASN A 40 -8.02 6.83 -8.64
C ASN A 40 -7.06 7.30 -7.56
N PHE A 41 -7.13 8.60 -7.26
CA PHE A 41 -6.25 9.21 -6.26
C PHE A 41 -6.52 8.68 -4.86
N GLU A 42 -7.78 8.46 -4.51
CA GLU A 42 -8.19 7.97 -3.19
C GLU A 42 -7.56 6.62 -2.88
N GLY A 43 -7.63 5.67 -3.82
CA GLY A 43 -7.02 4.35 -3.69
C GLY A 43 -5.49 4.43 -3.67
N ALA A 44 -4.89 5.22 -4.56
CA ALA A 44 -3.44 5.42 -4.56
C ALA A 44 -2.95 5.99 -3.24
N LEU A 45 -3.67 6.98 -2.66
CA LEU A 45 -3.34 7.55 -1.37
C LEU A 45 -3.45 6.52 -0.22
N MET A 46 -4.52 5.74 -0.19
CA MET A 46 -4.73 4.71 0.84
C MET A 46 -3.66 3.61 0.77
N LYS A 47 -3.26 3.17 -0.43
CA LYS A 47 -2.11 2.27 -0.62
C LYS A 47 -0.81 2.90 -0.13
N ALA A 48 -0.54 4.17 -0.47
CA ALA A 48 0.67 4.85 -0.05
C ALA A 48 0.76 4.97 1.49
N ILE A 49 -0.35 5.28 2.16
CA ILE A 49 -0.40 5.35 3.63
C ILE A 49 0.00 4.00 4.25
N ARG A 50 -0.61 2.88 3.83
CA ARG A 50 -0.24 1.55 4.41
C ARG A 50 1.16 1.08 4.00
N SER A 51 1.71 1.62 2.93
CA SER A 51 3.08 1.34 2.49
C SER A 51 4.16 2.01 3.33
N LEU A 52 3.82 3.05 4.13
CA LEU A 52 4.79 3.77 4.97
C LEU A 52 5.42 2.91 6.07
N GLU A 53 4.74 1.83 6.48
CA GLU A 53 5.19 0.92 7.54
C GLU A 53 5.52 1.63 8.87
N GLN A 54 4.71 2.62 9.21
CA GLN A 54 4.80 3.42 10.44
C GLN A 54 3.61 3.20 11.36
N HIS A 55 2.97 2.02 11.29
CA HIS A 55 1.74 1.69 12.00
C HIS A 55 0.57 2.61 11.63
N VAL A 56 0.58 3.11 10.40
CA VAL A 56 -0.51 3.87 9.80
C VAL A 56 -1.14 3.04 8.68
N ASP A 57 -2.45 3.00 8.63
CA ASP A 57 -3.22 2.13 7.75
C ASP A 57 -4.38 2.85 7.06
N SER A 58 -4.74 4.02 7.55
CA SER A 58 -5.88 4.80 7.09
C SER A 58 -5.76 6.26 7.53
N LEU A 59 -6.72 7.08 7.14
CA LEU A 59 -6.84 8.45 7.62
C LEU A 59 -7.32 8.54 9.10
N MET A 60 -7.59 7.39 9.74
CA MET A 60 -7.95 7.29 11.15
C MET A 60 -6.80 6.82 12.06
N SER A 61 -5.58 6.73 11.54
CA SER A 61 -4.44 6.17 12.28
C SER A 61 -3.94 7.05 13.43
N TYR A 62 -4.31 8.33 13.44
CA TYR A 62 -4.02 9.25 14.54
C TYR A 62 -5.30 9.75 15.17
N ASP A 63 -5.31 9.86 16.50
CA ASP A 63 -6.42 10.39 17.28
C ASP A 63 -6.16 11.87 17.63
N PHE A 64 -7.03 12.75 17.15
CA PHE A 64 -7.04 14.17 17.44
C PHE A 64 -8.31 14.62 18.17
N THR A 65 -9.12 13.67 18.65
CA THR A 65 -10.40 13.96 19.33
C THR A 65 -10.24 14.80 20.60
N GLN A 66 -9.04 14.79 21.18
CA GLN A 66 -8.71 15.57 22.38
C GLN A 66 -8.51 17.07 22.11
N LEU A 67 -8.27 17.45 20.84
CA LEU A 67 -8.09 18.85 20.47
C LEU A 67 -9.43 19.55 20.31
N THR A 68 -9.55 20.78 20.81
CA THR A 68 -10.67 21.66 20.43
C THR A 68 -10.57 22.06 18.96
N ASP A 69 -11.64 22.63 18.42
CA ASP A 69 -11.63 23.09 17.01
C ASP A 69 -10.60 24.20 16.79
N GLU A 70 -10.45 25.11 17.74
CA GLU A 70 -9.45 26.17 17.68
C GLU A 70 -8.02 25.63 17.72
N GLU A 71 -7.77 24.64 18.57
CA GLU A 71 -6.46 23.97 18.66
C GLU A 71 -6.15 23.20 17.38
N LEU A 72 -7.14 22.49 16.81
CA LEU A 72 -6.96 21.75 15.56
C LEU A 72 -6.65 22.70 14.39
N LEU A 73 -7.32 23.85 14.31
CA LEU A 73 -7.04 24.87 13.29
C LEU A 73 -5.64 25.46 13.45
N ALA A 74 -5.21 25.75 14.68
CA ALA A 74 -3.84 26.23 14.94
C ALA A 74 -2.78 25.17 14.55
N GLU A 75 -3.07 23.90 14.81
CA GLU A 75 -2.21 22.78 14.40
C GLU A 75 -2.14 22.60 12.88
N LEU A 76 -3.16 22.98 12.12
CA LEU A 76 -3.18 22.93 10.66
C LEU A 76 -2.29 23.98 9.99
N GLU A 77 -1.97 25.09 10.69
CA GLU A 77 -0.99 26.08 10.23
C GLU A 77 0.43 25.50 10.21
N ILE A 78 0.70 24.51 11.06
CA ILE A 78 1.99 23.84 11.18
C ILE A 78 2.13 22.80 10.06
N VAL A 79 3.14 22.97 9.21
CA VAL A 79 3.47 21.97 8.17
C VAL A 79 4.29 20.85 8.81
N ASP A 80 3.66 19.73 9.11
CA ASP A 80 4.29 18.55 9.68
C ASP A 80 3.86 17.26 8.97
N ASP A 81 4.46 16.14 9.36
CA ASP A 81 4.21 14.82 8.79
C ASP A 81 2.82 14.26 9.10
N ARG A 82 2.07 14.84 10.03
CA ARG A 82 0.72 14.40 10.42
C ARG A 82 -0.39 15.28 9.84
N ARG A 83 -0.03 16.27 9.04
CA ARG A 83 -0.97 17.29 8.56
C ARG A 83 -2.15 16.71 7.80
N ILE A 84 -1.96 15.65 6.99
CA ILE A 84 -3.02 14.99 6.23
C ILE A 84 -4.09 14.39 7.16
N TRP A 85 -3.70 13.78 8.28
CA TRP A 85 -4.62 13.21 9.28
C TRP A 85 -5.37 14.29 10.05
N LYS A 86 -4.72 15.45 10.32
CA LYS A 86 -5.38 16.61 10.93
C LYS A 86 -6.43 17.21 9.99
N ILE A 87 -6.14 17.28 8.69
CA ILE A 87 -7.12 17.71 7.66
C ILE A 87 -8.30 16.73 7.64
N ALA A 88 -8.07 15.43 7.64
CA ALA A 88 -9.13 14.44 7.65
C ALA A 88 -10.00 14.56 8.91
N GLU A 89 -9.41 14.85 10.08
CA GLU A 89 -10.17 15.09 11.31
C GLU A 89 -11.02 16.37 11.22
N ALA A 90 -10.47 17.46 10.68
CA ALA A 90 -11.22 18.69 10.47
C ALA A 90 -12.44 18.46 9.54
N ILE A 91 -12.26 17.67 8.49
CA ILE A 91 -13.37 17.27 7.59
C ILE A 91 -14.41 16.45 8.34
N ARG A 92 -14.02 15.48 9.19
CA ARG A 92 -14.97 14.69 10.03
C ARG A 92 -15.79 15.56 10.95
N ARG A 93 -15.22 16.67 11.45
CA ARG A 93 -15.92 17.66 12.27
C ARG A 93 -16.81 18.62 11.45
N GLY A 94 -16.83 18.48 10.13
CA GLY A 94 -17.65 19.30 9.25
C GLY A 94 -17.10 20.69 8.97
N MET A 95 -15.80 20.91 9.15
CA MET A 95 -15.16 22.20 8.82
C MET A 95 -15.20 22.43 7.31
N PRO A 96 -15.51 23.66 6.85
CA PRO A 96 -15.61 23.96 5.43
C PRO A 96 -14.27 23.75 4.71
N GLN A 97 -14.30 23.11 3.54
CA GLN A 97 -13.10 22.84 2.74
C GLN A 97 -12.38 24.13 2.31
N SER A 98 -13.12 25.23 2.04
CA SER A 98 -12.54 26.53 1.75
C SER A 98 -11.70 27.07 2.92
N MET A 99 -12.17 26.89 4.16
CA MET A 99 -11.40 27.27 5.35
C MET A 99 -10.11 26.44 5.46
N LEU A 100 -10.19 25.14 5.20
CA LEU A 100 -9.02 24.25 5.23
C LEU A 100 -8.00 24.64 4.14
N HIS A 101 -8.48 25.00 2.93
CA HIS A 101 -7.65 25.56 1.88
C HIS A 101 -6.97 26.86 2.32
N ASP A 102 -7.73 27.79 2.91
CA ASP A 102 -7.20 29.09 3.32
C ASP A 102 -6.10 28.99 4.39
N ILE A 103 -6.22 28.03 5.30
CA ILE A 103 -5.22 27.76 6.34
C ILE A 103 -4.01 27.01 5.78
N THR A 104 -4.26 25.92 5.07
CA THR A 104 -3.20 24.98 4.66
C THR A 104 -2.50 25.38 3.38
N LYS A 105 -3.14 26.17 2.53
CA LYS A 105 -2.76 26.49 1.15
C LYS A 105 -2.67 25.27 0.23
N ILE A 106 -3.25 24.14 0.66
CA ILE A 106 -3.39 22.96 -0.16
C ILE A 106 -4.55 23.20 -1.13
N ASP A 107 -4.36 22.83 -2.40
CA ASP A 107 -5.40 22.98 -3.42
C ASP A 107 -6.68 22.25 -2.99
N ILE A 108 -7.82 22.89 -3.24
CA ILE A 108 -9.14 22.38 -2.81
C ILE A 108 -9.44 21.00 -3.39
N TRP A 109 -8.91 20.69 -4.57
CA TRP A 109 -9.06 19.40 -5.19
C TRP A 109 -8.53 18.25 -4.31
N PHE A 110 -7.38 18.43 -3.64
CA PHE A 110 -6.85 17.41 -2.72
C PHE A 110 -7.69 17.30 -1.45
N ILE A 111 -8.24 18.42 -0.97
CA ILE A 111 -9.13 18.44 0.20
C ILE A 111 -10.44 17.72 -0.13
N ASP A 112 -10.99 17.91 -1.34
CA ASP A 112 -12.16 17.21 -1.83
C ASP A 112 -11.91 15.69 -1.88
N LYS A 113 -10.74 15.27 -2.34
CA LYS A 113 -10.36 13.85 -2.37
C LYS A 113 -10.30 13.23 -0.97
N LEU A 114 -9.78 13.96 0.01
CA LEU A 114 -9.82 13.54 1.41
C LEU A 114 -11.26 13.49 1.94
N ALA A 115 -12.10 14.43 1.54
CA ALA A 115 -13.51 14.44 1.94
C ALA A 115 -14.28 13.23 1.40
N ILE A 116 -13.96 12.75 0.20
CA ILE A 116 -14.53 11.50 -0.35
C ILE A 116 -14.15 10.31 0.53
N LEU A 117 -12.88 10.18 0.95
CA LEU A 117 -12.43 9.11 1.84
C LEU A 117 -13.11 9.17 3.21
N VAL A 118 -13.22 10.36 3.80
CA VAL A 118 -13.93 10.57 5.08
C VAL A 118 -15.43 10.26 4.92
N GLY A 119 -16.02 10.59 3.78
CA GLY A 119 -17.41 10.23 3.43
C GLY A 119 -17.61 8.73 3.39
N MET A 120 -16.67 7.97 2.84
CA MET A 120 -16.69 6.50 2.82
C MET A 120 -16.56 5.92 4.23
N GLU A 121 -15.65 6.46 5.08
CA GLU A 121 -15.57 6.06 6.49
C GLU A 121 -16.93 6.21 7.20
N ASN A 122 -17.61 7.33 6.97
CA ASN A 122 -18.93 7.58 7.55
C ASN A 122 -20.00 6.63 6.97
N ALA A 123 -19.97 6.38 5.67
CA ALA A 123 -20.91 5.45 5.03
C ALA A 123 -20.76 4.03 5.61
N LEU A 124 -19.53 3.54 5.78
CA LEU A 124 -19.24 2.24 6.39
C LEU A 124 -19.70 2.15 7.86
N LYS A 125 -19.62 3.26 8.62
CA LYS A 125 -20.08 3.30 10.02
C LYS A 125 -21.59 3.32 10.17
N THR A 126 -22.32 3.96 9.23
CA THR A 126 -23.73 4.33 9.41
C THR A 126 -24.70 3.54 8.55
N ARG A 127 -24.23 2.98 7.43
CA ARG A 127 -25.08 2.26 6.48
C ARG A 127 -24.92 0.75 6.63
N LYS A 128 -25.94 0.00 6.22
CA LYS A 128 -25.83 -1.46 6.07
C LYS A 128 -24.80 -1.77 4.97
N LEU A 129 -23.87 -2.66 5.27
CA LEU A 129 -22.88 -3.12 4.29
C LEU A 129 -23.58 -3.94 3.20
N THR A 130 -23.63 -3.41 1.98
CA THR A 130 -24.12 -4.08 0.77
C THR A 130 -22.96 -4.42 -0.16
N LYS A 131 -23.22 -5.23 -1.21
CA LYS A 131 -22.23 -5.53 -2.25
C LYS A 131 -21.65 -4.24 -2.86
N GLU A 132 -22.52 -3.28 -3.19
CA GLU A 132 -22.13 -2.01 -3.82
C GLU A 132 -21.24 -1.17 -2.90
N LEU A 133 -21.63 -1.04 -1.61
CA LEU A 133 -20.84 -0.28 -0.65
C LEU A 133 -19.50 -0.93 -0.38
N LEU A 134 -19.46 -2.27 -0.29
CA LEU A 134 -18.22 -3.01 -0.11
C LEU A 134 -17.30 -2.85 -1.33
N LEU A 135 -17.83 -2.96 -2.54
CA LEU A 135 -17.08 -2.77 -3.77
C LEU A 135 -16.54 -1.33 -3.88
N GLU A 136 -17.37 -0.33 -3.56
CA GLU A 136 -16.94 1.08 -3.57
C GLU A 136 -15.81 1.34 -2.57
N ALA A 137 -15.90 0.79 -1.36
CA ALA A 137 -14.83 0.87 -0.37
C ALA A 137 -13.54 0.17 -0.86
N LYS A 138 -13.66 -0.99 -1.51
CA LYS A 138 -12.50 -1.69 -2.08
C LYS A 138 -11.88 -0.91 -3.26
N ARG A 139 -12.67 -0.23 -4.09
CA ARG A 139 -12.18 0.67 -5.15
C ARG A 139 -11.37 1.85 -4.61
N MET A 140 -11.67 2.28 -3.40
CA MET A 140 -10.90 3.29 -2.66
C MET A 140 -9.79 2.65 -1.79
N GLU A 141 -9.52 1.36 -1.98
CA GLU A 141 -8.45 0.63 -1.32
C GLU A 141 -8.56 0.59 0.22
N PHE A 142 -9.76 0.62 0.77
CA PHE A 142 -9.96 0.32 2.19
C PHE A 142 -9.62 -1.15 2.45
N PRO A 143 -8.67 -1.46 3.36
CA PRO A 143 -8.34 -2.84 3.69
C PRO A 143 -9.46 -3.51 4.48
N ASP A 144 -9.56 -4.85 4.38
CA ASP A 144 -10.65 -5.62 4.98
C ASP A 144 -10.76 -5.40 6.50
N TYR A 145 -9.63 -5.32 7.21
CA TYR A 145 -9.64 -5.07 8.66
C TYR A 145 -10.12 -3.65 9.04
N ILE A 146 -9.94 -2.64 8.17
CA ILE A 146 -10.50 -1.30 8.37
C ILE A 146 -12.01 -1.32 8.14
N ILE A 147 -12.46 -1.97 7.06
CA ILE A 147 -13.90 -2.14 6.79
C ILE A 147 -14.55 -2.89 7.96
N ALA A 148 -13.94 -3.96 8.45
CA ALA A 148 -14.40 -4.73 9.60
C ALA A 148 -14.57 -3.84 10.84
N ARG A 149 -13.54 -3.06 11.18
CA ARG A 149 -13.57 -2.11 12.32
C ARG A 149 -14.69 -1.09 12.20
N LEU A 150 -14.92 -0.54 10.99
CA LEU A 150 -15.95 0.48 10.75
C LEU A 150 -17.37 -0.07 10.75
N THR A 151 -17.54 -1.31 10.31
CA THR A 151 -18.86 -1.97 10.22
C THR A 151 -19.21 -2.81 11.44
N GLY A 152 -18.29 -2.92 12.42
CA GLY A 152 -18.47 -3.76 13.60
C GLY A 152 -18.46 -5.27 13.32
N LYS A 153 -17.79 -5.69 12.23
CA LYS A 153 -17.61 -7.08 11.81
C LYS A 153 -16.19 -7.57 12.08
N THR A 154 -15.94 -8.85 11.86
CA THR A 154 -14.58 -9.40 11.82
C THR A 154 -13.97 -9.30 10.41
N GLU A 155 -12.65 -9.39 10.33
CA GLU A 155 -11.95 -9.40 9.04
C GLU A 155 -12.33 -10.62 8.21
N GLU A 156 -12.51 -11.78 8.86
CA GLU A 156 -12.95 -13.01 8.22
C GLU A 156 -14.36 -12.89 7.62
N GLU A 157 -15.28 -12.17 8.30
CA GLU A 157 -16.62 -11.90 7.76
C GLU A 157 -16.54 -11.01 6.51
N ILE A 158 -15.67 -10.00 6.50
CA ILE A 158 -15.48 -9.14 5.30
C ILE A 158 -14.89 -9.96 4.16
N LYS A 159 -13.87 -10.79 4.44
CA LYS A 159 -13.28 -11.68 3.45
C LYS A 159 -14.31 -12.65 2.85
N ALA A 160 -15.15 -13.26 3.69
CA ALA A 160 -16.21 -14.15 3.24
C ALA A 160 -17.25 -13.41 2.35
N LEU A 161 -17.62 -12.18 2.71
CA LEU A 161 -18.51 -11.35 1.89
C LEU A 161 -17.87 -10.99 0.54
N ARG A 162 -16.56 -10.68 0.50
CA ARG A 162 -15.84 -10.47 -0.75
C ARG A 162 -15.86 -11.70 -1.65
N GLU A 163 -15.65 -12.88 -1.08
CA GLU A 163 -15.73 -14.15 -1.81
C GLU A 163 -17.14 -14.41 -2.34
N GLU A 164 -18.17 -14.22 -1.51
CA GLU A 164 -19.59 -14.35 -1.89
C GLU A 164 -19.96 -13.40 -3.04
N TYR A 165 -19.54 -12.15 -2.93
CA TYR A 165 -19.86 -11.11 -3.92
C TYR A 165 -18.90 -11.09 -5.11
N GLN A 166 -17.92 -11.98 -5.16
CA GLN A 166 -16.86 -12.06 -6.18
C GLN A 166 -16.05 -10.76 -6.35
N ILE A 167 -15.85 -10.03 -5.24
CA ILE A 167 -15.03 -8.82 -5.20
C ILE A 167 -13.57 -9.25 -5.03
N LYS A 168 -12.83 -9.25 -6.13
CA LYS A 168 -11.43 -9.68 -6.22
C LYS A 168 -10.58 -8.58 -6.81
N ALA A 169 -9.31 -8.50 -6.35
CA ALA A 169 -8.34 -7.65 -7.00
C ALA A 169 -8.01 -8.20 -8.40
N ALA A 170 -7.94 -7.32 -9.38
CA ALA A 170 -7.35 -7.57 -10.69
C ALA A 170 -6.09 -6.72 -10.83
N TYR A 171 -5.14 -7.16 -11.63
CA TYR A 171 -3.89 -6.43 -11.81
C TYR A 171 -3.82 -5.85 -13.20
N LYS A 172 -3.46 -4.57 -13.26
CA LYS A 172 -3.24 -3.82 -14.49
C LYS A 172 -1.76 -3.59 -14.69
N MET A 173 -1.32 -3.61 -15.93
CA MET A 173 0.04 -3.26 -16.30
C MET A 173 0.20 -1.73 -16.30
N VAL A 174 1.32 -1.25 -15.78
CA VAL A 174 1.63 0.19 -15.81
C VAL A 174 1.98 0.58 -17.24
N ASP A 175 1.15 1.45 -17.83
CA ASP A 175 1.43 2.02 -19.15
C ASP A 175 2.46 3.15 -19.02
N THR A 176 3.72 2.82 -19.30
CA THR A 176 4.83 3.78 -19.33
C THR A 176 4.93 4.57 -20.62
N CYS A 177 4.08 4.29 -21.60
CA CYS A 177 4.10 4.87 -22.93
C CYS A 177 2.96 5.88 -23.18
N ALA A 178 2.19 6.24 -22.15
CA ALA A 178 1.08 7.19 -22.20
C ALA A 178 0.02 6.86 -23.29
N ALA A 179 -0.18 5.57 -23.55
CA ALA A 179 -1.06 5.01 -24.59
C ALA A 179 -0.64 5.41 -26.05
N GLU A 180 0.56 5.92 -26.25
CA GLU A 180 1.08 6.15 -27.61
C GLU A 180 1.53 4.86 -28.27
N PHE A 181 2.05 3.92 -27.50
CA PHE A 181 2.49 2.59 -27.93
C PHE A 181 1.99 1.55 -26.93
N ALA A 182 1.90 0.29 -27.34
CA ALA A 182 1.64 -0.80 -26.42
C ALA A 182 2.78 -0.91 -25.39
N ALA A 183 2.48 -0.69 -24.13
CA ALA A 183 3.45 -0.86 -23.05
C ALA A 183 3.77 -2.37 -22.90
N ALA A 184 5.04 -2.68 -22.68
CA ALA A 184 5.53 -4.03 -22.41
C ALA A 184 6.42 -3.97 -21.15
N THR A 185 5.84 -3.51 -20.03
CA THR A 185 6.56 -3.40 -18.77
C THR A 185 6.21 -4.53 -17.84
N PRO A 186 7.12 -5.01 -16.98
CA PRO A 186 6.81 -6.03 -15.99
C PRO A 186 6.10 -5.47 -14.76
N TYR A 187 5.57 -4.25 -14.80
CA TYR A 187 5.03 -3.52 -13.67
C TYR A 187 3.52 -3.66 -13.57
N TYR A 188 3.05 -4.10 -12.42
CA TYR A 188 1.64 -4.34 -12.14
C TYR A 188 1.18 -3.61 -10.88
N TYR A 189 -0.09 -3.21 -10.87
CA TYR A 189 -0.78 -2.64 -9.71
C TYR A 189 -2.19 -3.20 -9.61
N SER A 190 -2.71 -3.37 -8.40
CA SER A 190 -4.05 -3.89 -8.17
C SER A 190 -5.13 -2.82 -8.34
N VAL A 191 -6.29 -3.27 -8.80
CA VAL A 191 -7.53 -2.50 -8.87
C VAL A 191 -8.72 -3.38 -8.49
N TYR A 192 -9.79 -2.78 -8.01
CA TYR A 192 -11.07 -3.43 -7.84
C TYR A 192 -12.05 -2.85 -8.85
N GLY A 193 -12.40 -3.64 -9.86
CA GLY A 193 -13.29 -3.25 -10.94
C GLY A 193 -14.69 -3.87 -10.82
N ASP A 194 -15.49 -3.70 -11.88
CA ASP A 194 -16.76 -4.40 -12.04
C ASP A 194 -16.55 -5.90 -12.39
N GLU A 195 -17.64 -6.66 -12.40
CA GLU A 195 -17.62 -8.04 -12.89
C GLU A 195 -17.05 -8.08 -14.32
N GLY A 196 -15.97 -8.86 -14.53
CA GLY A 196 -15.30 -8.94 -15.82
C GLY A 196 -14.11 -8.01 -15.99
N THR A 197 -13.67 -7.27 -14.95
CA THR A 197 -12.39 -6.56 -15.01
C THR A 197 -11.28 -7.57 -15.27
N GLU A 198 -10.65 -7.48 -16.45
CA GLU A 198 -9.60 -8.39 -16.87
C GLU A 198 -8.34 -8.19 -16.05
N ASN A 199 -7.74 -9.32 -15.65
CA ASN A 199 -6.42 -9.34 -15.06
C ASN A 199 -5.37 -9.38 -16.16
N GLU A 200 -4.52 -8.36 -16.24
CA GLU A 200 -3.44 -8.27 -17.24
C GLU A 200 -2.17 -9.01 -16.79
N ALA A 201 -2.06 -9.37 -15.52
CA ALA A 201 -1.00 -10.22 -15.03
C ALA A 201 -1.28 -11.68 -15.43
N VAL A 202 -0.78 -12.07 -16.60
CA VAL A 202 -0.97 -13.42 -17.13
C VAL A 202 0.01 -14.36 -16.47
N ALA A 203 -0.52 -15.45 -15.88
CA ALA A 203 0.31 -16.52 -15.33
C ALA A 203 0.98 -17.30 -16.49
N THR A 204 2.30 -17.51 -16.39
CA THR A 204 3.02 -18.36 -17.33
C THR A 204 2.72 -19.83 -17.02
N PRO A 205 2.10 -20.59 -17.94
CA PRO A 205 1.85 -22.01 -17.70
C PRO A 205 3.16 -22.78 -17.57
N ASP A 206 3.16 -23.83 -16.74
CA ASP A 206 4.23 -24.83 -16.62
C ASP A 206 5.61 -24.32 -16.13
N LYS A 207 5.72 -23.07 -15.71
CA LYS A 207 6.94 -22.54 -15.14
C LYS A 207 6.81 -22.46 -13.61
N LYS A 208 7.81 -22.96 -12.89
CA LYS A 208 7.89 -22.78 -11.44
C LYS A 208 8.06 -21.32 -11.11
N LYS A 209 7.41 -20.84 -10.06
CA LYS A 209 7.39 -19.45 -9.68
C LYS A 209 7.96 -19.22 -8.30
N ILE A 210 8.73 -18.18 -8.16
CA ILE A 210 9.25 -17.73 -6.87
C ILE A 210 8.86 -16.28 -6.61
N LEU A 211 8.31 -16.04 -5.44
CA LEU A 211 7.96 -14.71 -4.97
C LEU A 211 9.09 -14.17 -4.09
N VAL A 212 9.61 -13.01 -4.39
CA VAL A 212 10.60 -12.30 -3.57
C VAL A 212 9.94 -11.06 -2.97
N LEU A 213 9.90 -10.99 -1.65
CA LEU A 213 9.36 -9.83 -0.95
C LEU A 213 10.44 -8.77 -0.76
N GLY A 214 10.17 -7.56 -1.23
CA GLY A 214 11.03 -6.40 -1.06
C GLY A 214 11.09 -5.89 0.38
N SER A 215 11.97 -4.91 0.62
CA SER A 215 12.18 -4.32 1.94
C SER A 215 11.27 -3.11 2.24
N GLY A 216 10.48 -2.69 1.27
CA GLY A 216 9.69 -1.47 1.40
C GLY A 216 10.57 -0.20 1.41
N PRO A 217 10.10 0.90 2.03
CA PRO A 217 10.84 2.14 2.07
C PRO A 217 12.09 2.02 2.94
N ILE A 218 13.16 2.69 2.53
CA ILE A 218 14.42 2.72 3.28
C ILE A 218 14.19 3.31 4.68
N ARG A 219 14.78 2.68 5.68
CA ARG A 219 14.66 3.06 7.09
C ARG A 219 16.04 3.29 7.71
N ILE A 220 16.07 4.06 8.78
CA ILE A 220 17.26 4.17 9.62
C ILE A 220 17.65 2.79 10.15
N GLY A 221 18.90 2.40 9.95
CA GLY A 221 19.44 1.11 10.34
C GLY A 221 19.27 0.00 9.29
N GLN A 222 18.69 0.30 8.15
CA GLN A 222 18.72 -0.53 6.95
C GLN A 222 19.61 0.11 5.89
N GLY A 223 20.48 -0.68 5.29
CA GLY A 223 21.26 -0.26 4.14
C GLY A 223 20.73 -0.88 2.84
N ILE A 224 21.47 -0.67 1.78
CA ILE A 224 21.13 -1.21 0.44
C ILE A 224 21.34 -2.73 0.34
N GLU A 225 21.91 -3.36 1.35
CA GLU A 225 22.19 -4.80 1.38
C GLU A 225 20.93 -5.65 1.16
N PHE A 226 19.77 -5.21 1.66
CA PHE A 226 18.52 -5.94 1.45
C PHE A 226 18.10 -5.91 -0.01
N ASP A 227 18.24 -4.76 -0.66
CA ASP A 227 17.91 -4.62 -2.08
C ASP A 227 18.91 -5.40 -2.94
N PHE A 228 20.20 -5.27 -2.67
CA PHE A 228 21.26 -6.05 -3.33
C PHE A 228 21.00 -7.56 -3.22
N CYS A 229 20.70 -8.05 -2.03
CA CYS A 229 20.40 -9.47 -1.83
C CYS A 229 19.12 -9.91 -2.55
N SER A 230 18.09 -9.06 -2.60
CA SER A 230 16.85 -9.34 -3.34
C SER A 230 17.12 -9.48 -4.84
N VAL A 231 17.91 -8.58 -5.42
CA VAL A 231 18.31 -8.63 -6.84
C VAL A 231 19.09 -9.92 -7.14
N HIS A 232 20.13 -10.22 -6.36
CA HIS A 232 20.93 -11.42 -6.59
C HIS A 232 20.15 -12.72 -6.37
N CYS A 233 19.22 -12.74 -5.41
CA CYS A 233 18.30 -13.86 -5.20
C CYS A 233 17.42 -14.06 -6.44
N THR A 234 16.83 -12.99 -6.96
CA THR A 234 16.00 -13.02 -8.15
C THR A 234 16.75 -13.56 -9.36
N TRP A 235 17.97 -13.07 -9.61
CA TRP A 235 18.80 -13.57 -10.69
C TRP A 235 19.23 -15.05 -10.51
N ALA A 236 19.48 -15.48 -9.29
CA ALA A 236 19.81 -16.88 -9.01
C ALA A 236 18.63 -17.81 -9.39
N PHE A 237 17.41 -17.47 -8.99
CA PHE A 237 16.22 -18.24 -9.36
C PHE A 237 15.91 -18.18 -10.86
N ALA A 238 16.10 -17.01 -11.50
CA ALA A 238 15.94 -16.88 -12.96
C ALA A 238 16.90 -17.82 -13.73
N LYS A 239 18.16 -17.93 -13.27
CA LYS A 239 19.14 -18.87 -13.86
C LYS A 239 18.72 -20.34 -13.71
N GLU A 240 18.02 -20.69 -12.64
CA GLU A 240 17.47 -22.04 -12.42
C GLU A 240 16.14 -22.27 -13.15
N GLY A 241 15.69 -21.29 -13.96
CA GLY A 241 14.51 -21.42 -14.81
C GLY A 241 13.19 -21.07 -14.13
N TYR A 242 13.19 -20.48 -12.94
CA TYR A 242 11.97 -20.00 -12.30
C TYR A 242 11.48 -18.71 -12.96
N GLU A 243 10.16 -18.52 -12.99
CA GLU A 243 9.56 -17.19 -13.16
C GLU A 243 9.71 -16.43 -11.85
N THR A 244 10.30 -15.24 -11.92
CA THR A 244 10.62 -14.45 -10.76
C THR A 244 9.63 -13.31 -10.60
N ILE A 245 9.09 -13.17 -9.39
CA ILE A 245 8.06 -12.19 -9.05
C ILE A 245 8.54 -11.40 -7.84
N ILE A 246 8.53 -10.08 -7.95
CA ILE A 246 8.83 -9.19 -6.83
C ILE A 246 7.58 -8.43 -6.41
N ILE A 247 7.38 -8.26 -5.11
CA ILE A 247 6.46 -7.27 -4.54
C ILE A 247 7.28 -6.25 -3.78
N ASN A 248 7.18 -4.98 -4.17
CA ASN A 248 7.81 -3.87 -3.46
C ASN A 248 7.05 -2.57 -3.70
N ASN A 249 7.22 -1.59 -2.81
CA ASN A 249 6.61 -0.27 -2.90
C ASN A 249 7.63 0.87 -2.86
N ASN A 250 8.92 0.56 -2.87
CA ASN A 250 9.99 1.54 -2.96
C ASN A 250 10.35 1.77 -4.44
N PRO A 251 10.14 2.98 -5.00
CA PRO A 251 10.41 3.25 -6.43
C PRO A 251 11.88 3.54 -6.73
N GLU A 252 12.70 3.76 -5.70
CA GLU A 252 14.09 4.23 -5.83
C GLU A 252 15.07 3.14 -5.42
N THR A 253 14.91 1.94 -5.96
CA THR A 253 15.79 0.82 -5.63
C THR A 253 15.94 -0.12 -6.83
N VAL A 254 17.10 -0.78 -6.93
CA VAL A 254 17.45 -1.62 -8.09
C VAL A 254 16.51 -2.82 -8.24
N SER A 255 15.99 -3.38 -7.13
CA SER A 255 15.04 -4.50 -7.21
C SER A 255 13.73 -4.15 -7.93
N THR A 256 13.44 -2.86 -8.10
CA THR A 256 12.26 -2.39 -8.84
C THR A 256 12.56 -1.94 -10.27
N ASP A 257 13.79 -2.15 -10.76
CA ASP A 257 14.12 -1.91 -12.16
C ASP A 257 13.48 -2.97 -13.08
N PHE A 258 13.14 -2.57 -14.29
CA PHE A 258 12.34 -3.37 -15.23
C PHE A 258 13.02 -4.65 -15.72
N ASP A 259 14.33 -4.77 -15.59
CA ASP A 259 15.15 -5.88 -16.06
C ASP A 259 15.58 -6.86 -14.96
N ILE A 260 15.06 -6.70 -13.73
CA ILE A 260 15.47 -7.53 -12.59
C ILE A 260 14.61 -8.78 -12.44
N ALA A 261 13.29 -8.64 -12.57
CA ALA A 261 12.35 -9.74 -12.41
C ALA A 261 11.41 -9.86 -13.61
N ASP A 262 10.83 -11.05 -13.81
CA ASP A 262 9.83 -11.26 -14.85
C ASP A 262 8.56 -10.44 -14.58
N LYS A 263 8.22 -10.23 -13.27
CA LYS A 263 7.08 -9.41 -12.83
C LYS A 263 7.39 -8.65 -11.55
N LEU A 264 6.94 -7.41 -11.50
CA LEU A 264 7.00 -6.55 -10.32
C LEU A 264 5.61 -6.02 -9.99
N TYR A 265 5.18 -6.26 -8.77
CA TYR A 265 3.95 -5.72 -8.21
C TYR A 265 4.27 -4.54 -7.31
N PHE A 266 3.81 -3.33 -7.70
CA PHE A 266 3.87 -2.14 -6.86
C PHE A 266 2.70 -2.15 -5.88
N GLU A 267 2.87 -2.91 -4.78
CA GLU A 267 1.84 -3.11 -3.77
C GLU A 267 2.38 -2.88 -2.36
N PRO A 268 1.50 -2.50 -1.42
CA PRO A 268 1.86 -2.49 -0.01
C PRO A 268 2.27 -3.89 0.45
N LEU A 269 3.26 -3.95 1.35
CA LEU A 269 3.71 -5.20 1.94
C LEU A 269 2.87 -5.55 3.18
N THR A 270 1.55 -5.70 2.98
CA THR A 270 0.59 -6.12 3.99
C THR A 270 0.09 -7.54 3.72
N PRO A 271 -0.45 -8.26 4.72
CA PRO A 271 -0.99 -9.61 4.50
C PRO A 271 -2.04 -9.66 3.38
N GLU A 272 -2.99 -8.73 3.34
CA GLU A 272 -4.06 -8.69 2.35
C GLU A 272 -3.52 -8.42 0.94
N ASP A 273 -2.66 -7.40 0.77
CA ASP A 273 -2.12 -7.04 -0.54
C ASP A 273 -1.24 -8.18 -1.10
N VAL A 274 -0.43 -8.83 -0.24
CA VAL A 274 0.38 -9.98 -0.63
C VAL A 274 -0.50 -11.20 -0.95
N GLU A 275 -1.57 -11.45 -0.20
CA GLU A 275 -2.51 -12.53 -0.47
C GLU A 275 -3.16 -12.38 -1.86
N ASN A 276 -3.51 -11.16 -2.25
CA ASN A 276 -4.08 -10.91 -3.57
C ASN A 276 -3.11 -11.31 -4.69
N VAL A 277 -1.81 -11.01 -4.55
CA VAL A 277 -0.78 -11.45 -5.53
C VAL A 277 -0.59 -12.96 -5.50
N VAL A 278 -0.52 -13.56 -4.32
CA VAL A 278 -0.39 -15.03 -4.16
C VAL A 278 -1.55 -15.77 -4.82
N ASN A 279 -2.78 -15.26 -4.69
CA ASN A 279 -3.97 -15.88 -5.27
C ASN A 279 -3.95 -15.89 -6.81
N ILE A 280 -3.33 -14.89 -7.44
CA ILE A 280 -3.22 -14.80 -8.90
C ILE A 280 -2.02 -15.58 -9.41
N GLU A 281 -0.85 -15.38 -8.81
CA GLU A 281 0.40 -15.96 -9.28
C GLU A 281 0.60 -17.41 -8.86
N LYS A 282 0.07 -17.81 -7.71
CA LYS A 282 0.22 -19.16 -7.12
C LYS A 282 1.68 -19.62 -7.08
N PRO A 283 2.56 -18.88 -6.42
CA PRO A 283 3.98 -19.18 -6.40
C PRO A 283 4.28 -20.51 -5.69
N ASP A 284 5.28 -21.25 -6.17
CA ASP A 284 5.76 -22.49 -5.53
C ASP A 284 6.46 -22.21 -4.19
N GLY A 285 6.96 -21.00 -4.01
CA GLY A 285 7.59 -20.55 -2.77
C GLY A 285 7.78 -19.05 -2.70
N ALA A 286 8.06 -18.55 -1.52
CA ALA A 286 8.34 -17.14 -1.27
C ALA A 286 9.63 -16.96 -0.47
N VAL A 287 10.47 -16.01 -0.90
CA VAL A 287 11.69 -15.61 -0.20
C VAL A 287 11.39 -14.38 0.65
N VAL A 288 11.50 -14.54 1.97
CA VAL A 288 11.24 -13.47 2.95
C VAL A 288 12.50 -12.94 3.62
N GLN A 289 13.64 -13.58 3.38
CA GLN A 289 14.92 -13.26 4.02
C GLN A 289 15.39 -11.84 3.70
N PHE A 290 15.33 -11.46 2.43
CA PHE A 290 16.01 -10.27 1.94
C PHE A 290 15.16 -8.99 2.02
N GLY A 291 13.90 -9.08 2.36
CA GLY A 291 13.02 -7.94 2.61
C GLY A 291 13.10 -7.36 4.03
N GLY A 292 14.09 -7.79 4.83
CA GLY A 292 14.27 -7.34 6.21
C GLY A 292 13.06 -7.65 7.09
N GLN A 293 12.84 -6.83 8.12
CA GLN A 293 11.73 -7.03 9.07
C GLN A 293 10.35 -6.96 8.40
N THR A 294 10.21 -6.24 7.31
CA THR A 294 8.96 -6.12 6.57
C THR A 294 8.53 -7.45 6.01
N ALA A 295 9.40 -8.11 5.24
CA ALA A 295 9.11 -9.40 4.65
C ALA A 295 9.01 -10.52 5.71
N ILE A 296 9.86 -10.50 6.73
CA ILE A 296 9.84 -11.50 7.81
C ILE A 296 8.50 -11.51 8.55
N LYS A 297 7.89 -10.37 8.80
CA LYS A 297 6.56 -10.26 9.43
C LYS A 297 5.45 -10.94 8.61
N LEU A 298 5.63 -11.09 7.31
CA LEU A 298 4.67 -11.75 6.42
C LEU A 298 4.80 -13.27 6.39
N THR A 299 5.82 -13.85 7.03
CA THR A 299 6.08 -15.30 7.02
C THR A 299 4.89 -16.11 7.53
N GLU A 300 4.28 -15.69 8.65
CA GLU A 300 3.12 -16.37 9.21
C GLU A 300 1.91 -16.32 8.26
N ALA A 301 1.67 -15.13 7.69
CA ALA A 301 0.57 -14.95 6.72
C ALA A 301 0.77 -15.82 5.47
N LEU A 302 1.97 -15.82 4.89
CA LEU A 302 2.31 -16.68 3.74
C LEU A 302 2.14 -18.18 4.05
N THR A 303 2.54 -18.60 5.26
CA THR A 303 2.37 -19.99 5.69
C THR A 303 0.89 -20.36 5.80
N LYS A 304 0.05 -19.46 6.33
CA LYS A 304 -1.43 -19.64 6.37
C LYS A 304 -2.04 -19.72 4.96
N MET A 305 -1.47 -19.01 3.98
CA MET A 305 -1.85 -19.08 2.56
C MET A 305 -1.35 -20.36 1.88
N GLY A 306 -0.59 -21.21 2.57
CA GLY A 306 -0.04 -22.45 2.01
C GLY A 306 1.23 -22.26 1.17
N VAL A 307 1.82 -21.07 1.18
CA VAL A 307 3.06 -20.78 0.43
C VAL A 307 4.26 -21.25 1.25
N LYS A 308 5.15 -22.00 0.62
CA LYS A 308 6.43 -22.41 1.24
C LYS A 308 7.34 -21.18 1.34
N THR A 309 7.76 -20.85 2.55
CA THR A 309 8.67 -19.72 2.75
C THR A 309 10.11 -20.17 2.86
N VAL A 310 11.00 -19.45 2.16
CA VAL A 310 12.43 -19.57 2.30
C VAL A 310 12.93 -18.37 3.12
N SER A 311 13.36 -18.67 4.32
CA SER A 311 14.02 -17.74 5.23
C SER A 311 15.32 -18.36 5.71
N TYR A 312 16.18 -17.57 6.34
CA TYR A 312 17.32 -18.12 7.04
C TYR A 312 16.82 -19.15 8.06
N THR A 313 17.23 -20.35 7.87
CA THR A 313 16.53 -21.56 8.21
C THR A 313 16.33 -21.87 9.65
N HIS A 314 16.62 -21.09 10.49
CA HIS A 314 16.53 -21.42 11.90
C HIS A 314 15.96 -20.24 12.67
N LEU A 315 14.89 -19.67 12.12
CA LEU A 315 13.99 -18.78 12.84
C LEU A 315 13.18 -19.47 13.94
N THR A 316 13.36 -20.75 14.14
CA THR A 316 13.16 -21.34 15.44
C THR A 316 14.37 -20.95 16.31
N LEU A 317 14.36 -19.73 16.81
CA LEU A 317 15.13 -19.47 18.01
C LEU A 317 14.65 -20.49 19.04
N PRO A 318 15.57 -21.32 19.59
CA PRO A 318 15.20 -22.11 20.74
C PRO A 318 14.80 -21.12 21.82
N THR A 319 13.55 -21.20 22.24
CA THR A 319 13.07 -20.52 23.45
C THR A 319 13.83 -21.06 24.65
#